data_78397d3789da691d7329989b5e268ad5
#
_entry.id   78397d3789da691d7329989b5e268ad5
#
_cell.length_a   1.000
_cell.length_b   1.000
_cell.length_c   1.000
_cell.angle_alpha   90.00
_cell.angle_beta   90.00
_cell.angle_gamma   90.00
#
_symmetry.space_group_name_H-M   'P 1'
#
loop_
_entity.id
_entity.type
_entity.pdbx_description
1 polymer ?
#
loop_
_entity_poly.entity_id
_entity_poly.type
_entity_poly.pdbx_seq_one_letter_code
_entity_poly.pdbx_strand_id
1 'polypeptide(L)'
;MAKEYNSNLLRRTITGLIIALPLIFLIIAENYWIFLSFITIFSITGFYEWVKNSFRRPILWGFNLIFIYFWLSICLLVGLLSAPSFALKEFYDLHEQSAVSVYHIILIIIVNTALFDICAYFVGSNFGKLHISPNISPNKTLEGLIAGLIGSILFGFAISYSLNISYWSVLICFFGGILAFYGDLLISFLKRDKSIKDTGNILPGHGGVLDRIDSHLLATPVMLLSFILIVIL
;
A
#
# COMPACT_ATOMS: atom_id res chain seq x y z
N MET A 1 22.08 14.76 -22.26
CA MET A 1 20.62 14.62 -22.13
C MET A 1 20.13 13.18 -22.38
N ALA A 2 20.23 12.58 -23.58
CA ALA A 2 19.71 11.21 -23.82
C ALA A 2 20.40 10.11 -22.97
N LYS A 3 21.74 10.19 -22.80
CA LYS A 3 22.52 9.22 -21.98
C LYS A 3 22.19 9.31 -20.49
N GLU A 4 21.88 10.48 -19.99
CA GLU A 4 21.52 10.77 -18.60
C GLU A 4 20.06 10.37 -18.31
N TYR A 5 19.16 10.58 -19.28
CA TYR A 5 17.78 10.10 -19.24
C TYR A 5 17.72 8.56 -19.19
N ASN A 6 18.49 7.88 -20.05
CA ASN A 6 18.56 6.42 -20.06
C ASN A 6 19.15 5.84 -18.75
N SER A 7 20.16 6.48 -18.15
CA SER A 7 20.72 6.03 -16.87
C SER A 7 19.75 6.19 -15.70
N ASN A 8 18.95 7.25 -15.69
CA ASN A 8 17.92 7.47 -14.68
C ASN A 8 16.74 6.50 -14.84
N LEU A 9 16.33 6.22 -16.08
CA LEU A 9 15.30 5.23 -16.37
C LEU A 9 15.76 3.82 -15.94
N LEU A 10 16.99 3.42 -16.29
CA LEU A 10 17.56 2.13 -15.90
C LEU A 10 17.62 1.97 -14.37
N ARG A 11 18.09 2.97 -13.65
CA ARG A 11 18.13 2.96 -12.17
C ARG A 11 16.73 2.78 -11.58
N ARG A 12 15.72 3.50 -12.08
CA ARG A 12 14.34 3.37 -11.63
C ARG A 12 13.77 1.97 -11.92
N THR A 13 14.00 1.43 -13.11
CA THR A 13 13.53 0.08 -13.46
C THR A 13 14.17 -0.98 -12.57
N ILE A 14 15.50 -0.93 -12.38
CA ILE A 14 16.21 -1.88 -11.51
C ILE A 14 15.68 -1.80 -10.07
N THR A 15 15.50 -0.61 -9.52
CA THR A 15 15.00 -0.47 -8.14
C THR A 15 13.54 -0.93 -8.01
N GLY A 16 12.71 -0.67 -9.02
CA GLY A 16 11.35 -1.20 -9.08
C GLY A 16 11.32 -2.73 -9.04
N LEU A 17 12.20 -3.38 -9.81
CA LEU A 17 12.36 -4.83 -9.81
C LEU A 17 12.89 -5.36 -8.48
N ILE A 18 13.86 -4.69 -7.85
CA ILE A 18 14.41 -5.05 -6.53
C ILE A 18 13.33 -5.03 -5.44
N ILE A 19 12.30 -4.20 -5.57
CA ILE A 19 11.18 -4.16 -4.63
C ILE A 19 10.10 -5.19 -5.02
N ALA A 20 9.75 -5.26 -6.30
CA ALA A 20 8.67 -6.12 -6.79
C ALA A 20 9.00 -7.63 -6.70
N LEU A 21 10.23 -8.04 -7.02
CA LEU A 21 10.61 -9.46 -7.01
C LEU A 21 10.55 -10.09 -5.61
N PRO A 22 11.12 -9.49 -4.53
CA PRO A 22 10.94 -10.02 -3.19
C PRO A 22 9.48 -10.06 -2.75
N LEU A 23 8.69 -9.05 -3.11
CA LEU A 23 7.27 -9.01 -2.78
C LEU A 23 6.49 -10.16 -3.44
N ILE A 24 6.72 -10.40 -4.74
CA ILE A 24 6.12 -11.52 -5.47
C ILE A 24 6.58 -12.85 -4.84
N PHE A 25 7.87 -12.98 -4.53
CA PHE A 25 8.39 -14.16 -3.85
C PHE A 25 7.73 -14.42 -2.50
N LEU A 26 7.51 -13.38 -1.69
CA LEU A 26 6.82 -13.47 -0.39
C LEU A 26 5.39 -13.98 -0.53
N ILE A 27 4.68 -13.53 -1.57
CA ILE A 27 3.31 -13.95 -1.84
C ILE A 27 3.27 -15.42 -2.26
N ILE A 28 4.20 -15.86 -3.15
CA ILE A 28 4.28 -17.22 -3.63
C ILE A 28 4.78 -18.19 -2.55
N ALA A 29 5.71 -17.76 -1.70
CA ALA A 29 6.27 -18.58 -0.64
C ALA A 29 5.27 -18.88 0.49
N GLU A 30 4.24 -18.07 0.65
CA GLU A 30 3.18 -18.16 1.69
C GLU A 30 3.74 -18.43 3.10
N ASN A 31 4.94 -17.92 3.40
CA ASN A 31 5.64 -18.19 4.65
C ASN A 31 5.51 -16.99 5.59
N TYR A 32 4.82 -17.20 6.72
CA TYR A 32 4.60 -16.17 7.72
C TYR A 32 5.88 -15.52 8.25
N TRP A 33 6.92 -16.31 8.54
CA TRP A 33 8.15 -15.79 9.14
C TRP A 33 8.95 -14.92 8.17
N ILE A 34 8.98 -15.30 6.89
CA ILE A 34 9.63 -14.52 5.85
C ILE A 34 8.85 -13.22 5.64
N PHE A 35 7.51 -13.31 5.58
CA PHE A 35 6.64 -12.14 5.47
C PHE A 35 6.79 -11.19 6.67
N LEU A 36 6.75 -11.72 7.89
CA LEU A 36 6.95 -10.97 9.13
C LEU A 36 8.29 -10.22 9.12
N SER A 37 9.37 -10.90 8.74
CA SER A 37 10.71 -10.30 8.67
C SER A 37 10.75 -9.13 7.68
N PHE A 38 10.12 -9.29 6.51
CA PHE A 38 10.07 -8.26 5.48
C PHE A 38 9.30 -7.02 5.96
N ILE A 39 8.08 -7.19 6.46
CA ILE A 39 7.27 -6.07 6.99
C ILE A 39 7.97 -5.39 8.16
N THR A 40 8.65 -6.15 9.01
CA THR A 40 9.41 -5.60 10.14
C THR A 40 10.58 -4.72 9.67
N ILE A 41 11.35 -5.17 8.67
CA ILE A 41 12.45 -4.37 8.09
C ILE A 41 11.90 -3.08 7.48
N PHE A 42 10.80 -3.15 6.74
CA PHE A 42 10.16 -1.96 6.15
C PHE A 42 9.65 -0.99 7.22
N SER A 43 9.05 -1.51 8.29
CA SER A 43 8.54 -0.68 9.39
C SER A 43 9.67 -0.02 10.17
N ILE A 44 10.76 -0.75 10.47
CA ILE A 44 11.95 -0.20 11.15
C ILE A 44 12.60 0.89 10.29
N THR A 45 12.79 0.63 9.00
CA THR A 45 13.41 1.61 8.09
C THR A 45 12.52 2.83 7.88
N GLY A 46 11.20 2.66 7.74
CA GLY A 46 10.25 3.76 7.67
C GLY A 46 10.23 4.60 8.95
N PHE A 47 10.29 3.96 10.11
CA PHE A 47 10.37 4.67 11.39
C PHE A 47 11.71 5.40 11.56
N TYR A 48 12.82 4.78 11.15
CA TYR A 48 14.12 5.44 11.11
C TYR A 48 14.08 6.72 10.27
N GLU A 49 13.47 6.68 9.08
CA GLU A 49 13.30 7.86 8.24
C GLU A 49 12.41 8.91 8.90
N TRP A 50 11.36 8.50 9.62
CA TRP A 50 10.51 9.41 10.39
C TRP A 50 11.30 10.19 11.44
N VAL A 51 12.12 9.49 12.23
CA VAL A 51 12.96 10.09 13.27
C VAL A 51 14.06 10.97 12.67
N LYS A 52 14.75 10.47 11.64
CA LYS A 52 15.84 11.17 10.94
C LYS A 52 15.39 12.53 10.38
N ASN A 53 14.19 12.57 9.80
CA ASN A 53 13.64 13.81 9.25
C ASN A 53 12.96 14.70 10.32
N SER A 54 13.02 14.32 11.59
CA SER A 54 12.40 15.04 12.70
C SER A 54 10.92 15.37 12.44
N PHE A 55 10.17 14.40 11.88
CA PHE A 55 8.73 14.54 11.69
C PHE A 55 8.02 14.66 13.04
N ARG A 56 6.84 15.29 13.03
CA ARG A 56 6.11 15.64 14.26
C ARG A 56 6.01 14.46 15.24
N ARG A 57 6.42 14.71 16.52
CA ARG A 57 6.26 13.81 17.66
C ARG A 57 6.51 12.34 17.28
N PRO A 58 7.77 11.93 17.03
CA PRO A 58 8.09 10.60 16.47
C PRO A 58 7.51 9.44 17.28
N ILE A 59 7.55 9.53 18.62
CA ILE A 59 7.03 8.49 19.51
C ILE A 59 5.50 8.44 19.45
N LEU A 60 4.84 9.60 19.46
CA LEU A 60 3.38 9.63 19.53
C LEU A 60 2.72 9.32 18.18
N TRP A 61 3.23 9.89 17.08
CA TRP A 61 2.62 9.72 15.76
C TRP A 61 3.34 8.67 14.91
N GLY A 62 4.66 8.73 14.80
CA GLY A 62 5.43 7.81 13.97
C GLY A 62 5.37 6.38 14.49
N PHE A 63 5.59 6.17 15.78
CA PHE A 63 5.54 4.85 16.38
C PHE A 63 4.11 4.26 16.33
N ASN A 64 3.09 5.03 16.72
CA ASN A 64 1.72 4.53 16.68
C ASN A 64 1.27 4.23 15.25
N LEU A 65 1.55 5.09 14.26
CA LEU A 65 1.15 4.84 12.88
C LEU A 65 1.88 3.66 12.27
N ILE A 66 3.21 3.57 12.43
CA ILE A 66 4.02 2.57 11.75
C ILE A 66 3.99 1.24 12.49
N PHE A 67 4.13 1.23 13.83
CA PHE A 67 4.23 -0.03 14.57
C PHE A 67 2.90 -0.52 15.11
N ILE A 68 2.05 0.33 15.68
CA ILE A 68 0.79 -0.12 16.26
C ILE A 68 -0.27 -0.31 15.18
N TYR A 69 -0.47 0.70 14.33
CA TYR A 69 -1.53 0.65 13.34
C TYR A 69 -1.13 -0.19 12.12
N PHE A 70 0.04 0.02 11.51
CA PHE A 70 0.43 -0.68 10.29
C PHE A 70 1.06 -2.05 10.59
N TRP A 71 2.22 -2.11 11.25
CA TRP A 71 2.95 -3.35 11.47
C TRP A 71 2.17 -4.38 12.30
N LEU A 72 1.69 -3.99 13.49
CA LEU A 72 1.03 -4.91 14.42
C LEU A 72 -0.27 -5.47 13.83
N SER A 73 -1.10 -4.62 13.20
CA SER A 73 -2.35 -5.09 12.59
C SER A 73 -2.10 -6.08 11.46
N ILE A 74 -1.14 -5.82 10.56
CA ILE A 74 -0.81 -6.75 9.47
C ILE A 74 -0.23 -8.05 10.04
N CYS A 75 0.72 -7.99 10.96
CA CYS A 75 1.34 -9.17 11.54
C CYS A 75 0.35 -10.03 12.31
N LEU A 76 -0.55 -9.42 13.08
CA LEU A 76 -1.61 -10.15 13.79
C LEU A 76 -2.58 -10.81 12.82
N LEU A 77 -3.11 -10.06 11.85
CA LEU A 77 -4.10 -10.58 10.91
C LEU A 77 -3.53 -11.70 10.04
N VAL A 78 -2.32 -11.53 9.52
CA VAL A 78 -1.64 -12.58 8.73
C VAL A 78 -1.28 -13.78 9.61
N GLY A 79 -0.79 -13.54 10.84
CA GLY A 79 -0.45 -14.60 11.78
C GLY A 79 -1.65 -15.43 12.21
N LEU A 80 -2.78 -14.79 12.49
CA LEU A 80 -4.04 -15.45 12.88
C LEU A 80 -4.55 -16.38 11.76
N LEU A 81 -4.42 -15.98 10.50
CA LEU A 81 -4.90 -16.78 9.37
C LEU A 81 -3.88 -17.80 8.86
N SER A 82 -2.58 -17.58 9.14
CA SER A 82 -1.51 -18.52 8.72
C SER A 82 -1.25 -19.62 9.75
N ALA A 83 -1.69 -19.47 11.01
CA ALA A 83 -1.40 -20.42 12.07
C ALA A 83 -2.31 -21.66 11.97
N PRO A 84 -1.77 -22.88 11.89
CA PRO A 84 -2.54 -24.11 11.73
C PRO A 84 -3.41 -24.47 12.94
N SER A 85 -3.18 -23.87 14.09
CA SER A 85 -3.85 -24.15 15.36
C SER A 85 -4.91 -23.13 15.75
N PHE A 86 -5.24 -22.16 14.91
CA PHE A 86 -6.19 -21.12 15.27
C PHE A 86 -7.60 -21.45 14.77
N ALA A 87 -8.61 -21.23 15.62
CA ALA A 87 -10.03 -21.48 15.33
C ALA A 87 -10.53 -20.75 14.05
N LEU A 88 -9.88 -19.65 13.65
CA LEU A 88 -10.20 -18.94 12.42
C LEU A 88 -9.78 -19.69 11.15
N LYS A 89 -8.76 -20.55 11.21
CA LYS A 89 -8.39 -21.39 10.07
C LYS A 89 -9.42 -22.49 9.86
N GLU A 90 -9.88 -23.11 10.94
CA GLU A 90 -10.93 -24.13 10.89
C GLU A 90 -12.24 -23.52 10.35
N PHE A 91 -12.55 -22.27 10.74
CA PHE A 91 -13.68 -21.51 10.21
C PHE A 91 -13.50 -21.09 8.74
N TYR A 92 -12.27 -20.78 8.33
CA TYR A 92 -11.90 -20.44 6.96
C TYR A 92 -11.94 -21.67 6.04
N ASP A 93 -11.49 -22.83 6.52
CA ASP A 93 -11.50 -24.11 5.80
C ASP A 93 -12.92 -24.69 5.67
N LEU A 94 -13.85 -24.38 6.59
CA LEU A 94 -15.28 -24.76 6.51
C LEU A 94 -16.04 -24.02 5.41
N HIS A 95 -15.54 -22.86 4.95
CA HIS A 95 -16.10 -22.10 3.84
C HIS A 95 -15.29 -22.39 2.56
N GLU A 96 -15.18 -23.66 2.19
CA GLU A 96 -14.40 -24.24 1.08
C GLU A 96 -14.56 -23.56 -0.31
N GLN A 97 -15.32 -22.47 -0.42
CA GLN A 97 -15.57 -21.80 -1.69
C GLN A 97 -14.58 -20.68 -2.05
N SER A 98 -13.75 -20.23 -1.12
CA SER A 98 -12.74 -19.20 -1.42
C SER A 98 -11.32 -19.75 -1.29
N ALA A 99 -10.75 -20.21 -2.40
CA ALA A 99 -9.33 -20.61 -2.51
C ALA A 99 -8.35 -19.41 -2.41
N VAL A 100 -8.73 -18.34 -1.68
CA VAL A 100 -7.98 -17.08 -1.61
C VAL A 100 -7.22 -17.04 -0.28
N SER A 101 -5.91 -17.33 -0.30
CA SER A 101 -5.07 -17.19 0.91
C SER A 101 -4.92 -15.72 1.33
N VAL A 102 -4.57 -15.48 2.59
CA VAL A 102 -4.30 -14.13 3.11
C VAL A 102 -3.21 -13.41 2.30
N TYR A 103 -2.26 -14.13 1.74
CA TYR A 103 -1.22 -13.58 0.87
C TYR A 103 -1.78 -13.08 -0.46
N HIS A 104 -2.78 -13.76 -1.02
CA HIS A 104 -3.52 -13.27 -2.19
C HIS A 104 -4.32 -11.99 -1.87
N ILE A 105 -4.91 -11.89 -0.67
CA ILE A 105 -5.56 -10.66 -0.21
C ILE A 105 -4.56 -9.50 -0.16
N ILE A 106 -3.35 -9.74 0.35
CA ILE A 106 -2.29 -8.73 0.35
C ILE A 106 -1.91 -8.31 -1.07
N LEU A 107 -1.81 -9.26 -2.01
CA LEU A 107 -1.57 -8.93 -3.41
C LEU A 107 -2.68 -8.07 -4.00
N ILE A 108 -3.94 -8.39 -3.72
CA ILE A 108 -5.10 -7.59 -4.15
C ILE A 108 -4.98 -6.16 -3.63
N ILE A 109 -4.63 -5.98 -2.36
CA ILE A 109 -4.46 -4.66 -1.75
C ILE A 109 -3.35 -3.86 -2.46
N ILE A 110 -2.20 -4.50 -2.71
CA ILE A 110 -1.06 -3.86 -3.39
C ILE A 110 -1.43 -3.47 -4.83
N VAL A 111 -2.09 -4.36 -5.56
CA VAL A 111 -2.52 -4.09 -6.93
C VAL A 111 -3.57 -2.98 -6.96
N ASN A 112 -4.51 -2.97 -6.02
CA ASN A 112 -5.52 -1.91 -5.92
C ASN A 112 -4.91 -0.53 -5.71
N THR A 113 -3.97 -0.40 -4.76
CA THR A 113 -3.30 0.88 -4.50
C THR A 113 -2.46 1.32 -5.69
N ALA A 114 -1.73 0.40 -6.33
CA ALA A 114 -0.94 0.69 -7.52
C ALA A 114 -1.82 1.12 -8.71
N LEU A 115 -2.94 0.46 -8.95
CA LEU A 115 -3.91 0.82 -10.01
C LEU A 115 -4.53 2.19 -9.73
N PHE A 116 -4.91 2.45 -8.48
CA PHE A 116 -5.39 3.77 -8.08
C PHE A 116 -4.36 4.85 -8.44
N ASP A 117 -3.10 4.69 -8.06
CA ASP A 117 -2.05 5.66 -8.31
C ASP A 117 -1.75 5.83 -9.81
N ILE A 118 -1.73 4.74 -10.58
CA ILE A 118 -1.53 4.77 -12.03
C ILE A 118 -2.67 5.53 -12.73
N CYS A 119 -3.92 5.20 -12.42
CA CYS A 119 -5.07 5.87 -13.01
C CYS A 119 -5.13 7.35 -12.62
N ALA A 120 -4.87 7.65 -11.34
CA ALA A 120 -4.84 9.01 -10.82
C ALA A 120 -3.74 9.85 -11.48
N TYR A 121 -2.55 9.28 -11.65
CA TYR A 121 -1.45 9.94 -12.33
C TYR A 121 -1.72 10.17 -13.82
N PHE A 122 -2.19 9.14 -14.53
CA PHE A 122 -2.41 9.22 -15.97
C PHE A 122 -3.46 10.27 -16.34
N VAL A 123 -4.61 10.26 -15.65
CA VAL A 123 -5.68 11.25 -15.89
C VAL A 123 -5.32 12.61 -15.31
N GLY A 124 -4.76 12.65 -14.10
CA GLY A 124 -4.36 13.89 -13.45
C GLY A 124 -3.31 14.67 -14.22
N SER A 125 -2.33 13.99 -14.84
CA SER A 125 -1.28 14.65 -15.62
C SER A 125 -1.76 15.15 -16.98
N ASN A 126 -2.74 14.48 -17.62
CA ASN A 126 -3.23 14.85 -18.95
C ASN A 126 -4.45 15.76 -18.92
N PHE A 127 -5.34 15.58 -17.97
CA PHE A 127 -6.66 16.24 -17.92
C PHE A 127 -6.90 17.03 -16.62
N GLY A 128 -5.97 16.98 -15.65
CA GLY A 128 -6.13 17.64 -14.36
C GLY A 128 -6.18 19.16 -14.47
N LYS A 129 -7.22 19.76 -13.90
CA LYS A 129 -7.43 21.21 -13.82
C LYS A 129 -7.58 21.69 -12.38
N LEU A 130 -8.28 20.91 -11.54
CA LEU A 130 -8.59 21.29 -10.16
C LEU A 130 -7.58 20.63 -9.19
N HIS A 131 -6.63 21.40 -8.70
CA HIS A 131 -5.63 20.92 -7.73
C HIS A 131 -6.25 20.84 -6.33
N ILE A 132 -6.20 19.65 -5.69
CA ILE A 132 -6.79 19.40 -4.36
C ILE A 132 -5.95 20.05 -3.27
N SER A 133 -4.63 19.94 -3.34
CA SER A 133 -3.70 20.39 -2.30
C SER A 133 -2.47 21.04 -2.92
N PRO A 134 -2.57 22.26 -3.51
CA PRO A 134 -1.46 22.89 -4.23
C PRO A 134 -0.20 23.09 -3.38
N ASN A 135 -0.36 23.36 -2.09
CA ASN A 135 0.73 23.62 -1.16
C ASN A 135 1.45 22.35 -0.66
N ILE A 136 0.79 21.19 -0.72
CA ILE A 136 1.30 19.91 -0.20
C ILE A 136 1.80 19.06 -1.36
N SER A 137 0.94 18.82 -2.33
CA SER A 137 1.20 18.01 -3.52
C SER A 137 0.55 18.67 -4.74
N PRO A 138 1.29 19.52 -5.47
CA PRO A 138 0.75 20.32 -6.58
C PRO A 138 0.24 19.47 -7.75
N ASN A 139 0.70 18.23 -7.87
CA ASN A 139 0.31 17.33 -8.96
C ASN A 139 -0.98 16.53 -8.68
N LYS A 140 -1.55 16.64 -7.46
CA LYS A 140 -2.79 15.94 -7.12
C LYS A 140 -4.01 16.75 -7.53
N THR A 141 -4.76 16.22 -8.50
CA THR A 141 -5.97 16.86 -9.05
C THR A 141 -7.23 16.07 -8.72
N LEU A 142 -8.37 16.75 -8.74
CA LEU A 142 -9.68 16.13 -8.51
C LEU A 142 -10.02 15.11 -9.60
N GLU A 143 -9.71 15.44 -10.85
CA GLU A 143 -9.91 14.55 -11.99
C GLU A 143 -9.08 13.26 -11.85
N GLY A 144 -7.82 13.41 -11.37
CA GLY A 144 -6.97 12.27 -11.05
C GLY A 144 -7.55 11.42 -9.93
N LEU A 145 -8.03 12.02 -8.84
CA LEU A 145 -8.66 11.30 -7.74
C LEU A 145 -9.87 10.50 -8.22
N ILE A 146 -10.76 11.11 -9.00
CA ILE A 146 -11.95 10.43 -9.54
C ILE A 146 -11.53 9.25 -10.43
N ALA A 147 -10.54 9.43 -11.31
CA ALA A 147 -10.03 8.36 -12.16
C ALA A 147 -9.42 7.20 -11.37
N GLY A 148 -8.65 7.49 -10.32
CA GLY A 148 -8.12 6.48 -9.40
C GLY A 148 -9.23 5.68 -8.73
N LEU A 149 -10.28 6.36 -8.24
CA LEU A 149 -11.43 5.70 -7.62
C LEU A 149 -12.20 4.82 -8.62
N ILE A 150 -12.40 5.28 -9.86
CA ILE A 150 -13.00 4.48 -10.92
C ILE A 150 -12.14 3.24 -11.20
N GLY A 151 -10.81 3.39 -11.27
CA GLY A 151 -9.88 2.27 -11.42
C GLY A 151 -10.00 1.24 -10.30
N SER A 152 -10.09 1.68 -9.04
CA SER A 152 -10.31 0.82 -7.87
C SER A 152 -11.66 0.09 -7.92
N ILE A 153 -12.74 0.76 -8.34
CA ILE A 153 -14.06 0.15 -8.50
C ILE A 153 -14.03 -0.94 -9.58
N LEU A 154 -13.47 -0.64 -10.75
CA LEU A 154 -13.35 -1.60 -11.84
C LEU A 154 -12.51 -2.81 -11.46
N PHE A 155 -11.42 -2.60 -10.73
CA PHE A 155 -10.60 -3.67 -10.18
C PHE A 155 -11.39 -4.50 -9.16
N GLY A 156 -12.15 -3.88 -8.26
CA GLY A 156 -13.02 -4.57 -7.31
C GLY A 156 -14.04 -5.47 -8.00
N PHE A 157 -14.67 -5.01 -9.09
CA PHE A 157 -15.55 -5.85 -9.91
C PHE A 157 -14.80 -7.00 -10.57
N ALA A 158 -13.62 -6.74 -11.13
CA ALA A 158 -12.82 -7.75 -11.80
C ALA A 158 -12.41 -8.90 -10.82
N ILE A 159 -11.96 -8.57 -9.61
CA ILE A 159 -11.60 -9.60 -8.61
C ILE A 159 -12.84 -10.32 -8.07
N SER A 160 -13.95 -9.63 -7.84
CA SER A 160 -15.21 -10.28 -7.42
C SER A 160 -15.63 -11.34 -8.40
N TYR A 161 -15.62 -11.00 -9.69
CA TYR A 161 -16.00 -11.93 -10.76
C TYR A 161 -14.99 -13.07 -10.92
N SER A 162 -13.69 -12.76 -10.95
CA SER A 162 -12.64 -13.74 -11.25
C SER A 162 -12.40 -14.74 -10.12
N LEU A 163 -12.51 -14.29 -8.87
CA LEU A 163 -12.25 -15.10 -7.67
C LEU A 163 -13.52 -15.60 -7.00
N ASN A 164 -14.68 -15.29 -7.59
CA ASN A 164 -16.00 -15.66 -7.06
C ASN A 164 -16.21 -15.23 -5.59
N ILE A 165 -15.69 -14.03 -5.24
CA ILE A 165 -15.86 -13.45 -3.91
C ILE A 165 -16.99 -12.41 -3.90
N SER A 166 -17.46 -12.07 -2.71
CA SER A 166 -18.57 -11.13 -2.52
C SER A 166 -18.32 -9.76 -3.20
N TYR A 167 -19.34 -9.19 -3.82
CA TYR A 167 -19.28 -7.84 -4.41
C TYR A 167 -19.02 -6.71 -3.39
N TRP A 168 -19.04 -6.99 -2.09
CA TRP A 168 -18.53 -6.06 -1.07
C TRP A 168 -17.05 -5.70 -1.28
N SER A 169 -16.28 -6.55 -1.97
CA SER A 169 -14.90 -6.26 -2.36
C SER A 169 -14.76 -4.99 -3.20
N VAL A 170 -15.79 -4.62 -3.98
CA VAL A 170 -15.84 -3.38 -4.75
C VAL A 170 -15.79 -2.16 -3.82
N LEU A 171 -16.59 -2.19 -2.74
CA LEU A 171 -16.58 -1.12 -1.74
C LEU A 171 -15.25 -1.07 -0.97
N ILE A 172 -14.67 -2.23 -0.67
CA ILE A 172 -13.34 -2.27 -0.01
C ILE A 172 -12.28 -1.64 -0.92
N CYS A 173 -12.26 -1.98 -2.20
CA CYS A 173 -11.33 -1.39 -3.17
C CYS A 173 -11.54 0.12 -3.31
N PHE A 174 -12.79 0.57 -3.38
CA PHE A 174 -13.13 2.00 -3.42
C PHE A 174 -12.62 2.76 -2.20
N PHE A 175 -12.96 2.30 -0.98
CA PHE A 175 -12.48 2.94 0.25
C PHE A 175 -10.96 2.79 0.43
N GLY A 176 -10.39 1.67 -0.03
CA GLY A 176 -8.95 1.48 -0.09
C GLY A 176 -8.23 2.53 -0.93
N GLY A 177 -8.78 2.88 -2.09
CA GLY A 177 -8.28 3.98 -2.93
C GLY A 177 -8.33 5.33 -2.23
N ILE A 178 -9.42 5.62 -1.51
CA ILE A 178 -9.54 6.85 -0.69
C ILE A 178 -8.45 6.88 0.40
N LEU A 179 -8.27 5.78 1.13
CA LEU A 179 -7.27 5.69 2.19
C LEU A 179 -5.83 5.77 1.65
N ALA A 180 -5.56 5.18 0.48
CA ALA A 180 -4.28 5.31 -0.21
C ALA A 180 -3.98 6.78 -0.56
N PHE A 181 -4.95 7.50 -1.10
CA PHE A 181 -4.83 8.93 -1.38
C PHE A 181 -4.48 9.73 -0.13
N TYR A 182 -5.18 9.50 0.99
CA TYR A 182 -4.92 10.20 2.24
C TYR A 182 -3.59 9.79 2.89
N GLY A 183 -3.16 8.55 2.76
CA GLY A 183 -1.86 8.08 3.25
C GLY A 183 -0.69 8.80 2.58
N ASP A 184 -0.68 8.84 1.24
CA ASP A 184 0.31 9.61 0.48
C ASP A 184 0.22 11.13 0.79
N LEU A 185 -1.00 11.68 0.92
CA LEU A 185 -1.15 13.09 1.26
C LEU A 185 -0.59 13.40 2.66
N LEU A 186 -0.78 12.50 3.64
CA LEU A 186 -0.25 12.63 5.01
C LEU A 186 1.28 12.71 5.00
N ILE A 187 1.95 11.76 4.35
CA ILE A 187 3.41 11.74 4.27
C ILE A 187 3.92 12.94 3.46
N SER A 188 3.23 13.30 2.37
CA SER A 188 3.55 14.50 1.59
C SER A 188 3.47 15.76 2.44
N PHE A 189 2.45 15.91 3.29
CA PHE A 189 2.31 17.02 4.22
C PHE A 189 3.50 17.10 5.19
N LEU A 190 3.89 15.98 5.81
CA LEU A 190 5.03 15.93 6.72
C LEU A 190 6.35 16.32 6.02
N LYS A 191 6.53 15.91 4.77
CA LYS A 191 7.70 16.31 3.95
C LYS A 191 7.74 17.82 3.71
N ARG A 192 6.59 18.44 3.38
CA ARG A 192 6.53 19.89 3.14
C ARG A 192 6.76 20.69 4.41
N ASP A 193 6.25 20.22 5.57
CA ASP A 193 6.52 20.85 6.89
C ASP A 193 8.04 20.92 7.18
N LYS A 194 8.83 20.02 6.63
CA LYS A 194 10.30 19.99 6.74
C LYS A 194 11.05 20.51 5.51
N SER A 195 10.34 21.05 4.53
CA SER A 195 10.92 21.54 3.27
C SER A 195 11.76 20.50 2.52
N ILE A 196 11.43 19.20 2.68
CA ILE A 196 12.06 18.10 1.96
C ILE A 196 11.13 17.56 0.88
N LYS A 197 11.72 16.87 -0.12
CA LYS A 197 10.97 16.23 -1.19
C LYS A 197 10.80 14.74 -0.96
N ASP A 198 11.86 14.06 -0.56
CA ASP A 198 11.90 12.61 -0.34
C ASP A 198 12.31 12.34 1.12
N THR A 199 11.81 11.23 1.71
CA THR A 199 12.08 10.90 3.12
C THR A 199 13.48 10.32 3.34
N GLY A 200 14.11 9.83 2.28
CA GLY A 200 15.45 9.23 2.33
C GLY A 200 16.03 8.95 0.95
N ASN A 201 17.19 8.30 0.94
CA ASN A 201 17.91 7.88 -0.25
C ASN A 201 18.26 6.38 -0.19
N ILE A 202 17.56 5.60 0.66
CA ILE A 202 17.82 4.17 0.85
C ILE A 202 17.56 3.40 -0.43
N LEU A 203 16.53 3.83 -1.19
CA LEU A 203 16.18 3.23 -2.47
C LEU A 203 16.72 4.08 -3.63
N PRO A 204 17.81 3.65 -4.31
CA PRO A 204 18.45 4.45 -5.37
C PRO A 204 17.46 4.80 -6.48
N GLY A 205 17.23 6.11 -6.72
CA GLY A 205 16.31 6.62 -7.72
C GLY A 205 14.81 6.59 -7.33
N HIS A 206 14.46 6.09 -6.12
CA HIS A 206 13.09 5.99 -5.62
C HIS A 206 12.84 6.70 -4.27
N GLY A 207 13.85 7.34 -3.68
CA GLY A 207 13.70 8.04 -2.41
C GLY A 207 13.81 7.12 -1.19
N GLY A 208 13.01 7.37 -0.17
CA GLY A 208 12.98 6.58 1.05
C GLY A 208 12.01 5.41 0.99
N VAL A 209 12.09 4.55 2.01
CA VAL A 209 11.15 3.45 2.24
C VAL A 209 9.78 4.00 2.61
N LEU A 210 9.73 5.05 3.43
CA LEU A 210 8.49 5.68 3.84
C LEU A 210 7.73 6.29 2.65
N ASP A 211 8.46 6.76 1.60
CA ASP A 211 7.87 7.23 0.34
C ASP A 211 7.24 6.10 -0.50
N ARG A 212 7.50 4.83 -0.17
CA ARG A 212 6.96 3.66 -0.89
C ARG A 212 5.80 3.00 -0.17
N ILE A 213 5.71 3.18 1.15
CA ILE A 213 4.63 2.63 1.96
C ILE A 213 3.58 3.67 2.36
N ASP A 214 3.74 4.93 1.96
CA ASP A 214 2.88 6.05 2.33
C ASP A 214 1.39 5.78 2.05
N SER A 215 1.04 5.36 0.84
CA SER A 215 -0.34 4.97 0.48
C SER A 215 -0.81 3.74 1.28
N HIS A 216 0.12 2.79 1.54
CA HIS A 216 -0.18 1.57 2.26
C HIS A 216 -0.37 1.76 3.76
N LEU A 217 0.25 2.80 4.36
CA LEU A 217 0.15 3.06 5.80
C LEU A 217 -1.29 3.14 6.29
N LEU A 218 -2.19 3.77 5.54
CA LEU A 218 -3.60 3.88 5.91
C LEU A 218 -4.46 2.79 5.24
N ALA A 219 -4.21 2.46 3.97
CA ALA A 219 -5.07 1.57 3.21
C ALA A 219 -4.95 0.10 3.63
N THR A 220 -3.73 -0.42 3.80
CA THR A 220 -3.50 -1.86 3.98
C THR A 220 -4.17 -2.44 5.23
N PRO A 221 -4.05 -1.85 6.44
CA PRO A 221 -4.68 -2.43 7.63
C PRO A 221 -6.21 -2.52 7.53
N VAL A 222 -6.84 -1.45 7.02
CA VAL A 222 -8.31 -1.39 6.89
C VAL A 222 -8.80 -2.35 5.81
N MET A 223 -8.17 -2.35 4.64
CA MET A 223 -8.55 -3.26 3.55
C MET A 223 -8.36 -4.72 3.97
N LEU A 224 -7.23 -5.05 4.60
CA LEU A 224 -6.93 -6.41 5.03
C LEU A 224 -7.99 -6.90 6.02
N LEU A 225 -8.30 -6.12 7.05
CA LEU A 225 -9.36 -6.45 8.01
C LEU A 225 -10.72 -6.60 7.31
N SER A 226 -11.06 -5.69 6.40
CA SER A 226 -12.34 -5.73 5.70
C SER A 226 -12.47 -6.94 4.77
N PHE A 227 -11.42 -7.31 4.05
CA PHE A 227 -11.41 -8.51 3.22
C PHE A 227 -11.54 -9.79 4.06
N ILE A 228 -10.85 -9.87 5.19
CA ILE A 228 -10.95 -11.00 6.11
C ILE A 228 -12.39 -11.14 6.63
N LEU A 229 -13.02 -10.05 7.04
CA LEU A 229 -14.39 -10.06 7.51
C LEU A 229 -15.38 -10.53 6.44
N ILE A 230 -15.19 -10.15 5.17
CA ILE A 230 -16.08 -10.62 4.08
C ILE A 230 -15.86 -12.10 3.74
N VAL A 231 -14.64 -12.59 3.88
CA VAL A 231 -14.34 -14.00 3.60
C VAL A 231 -14.82 -14.89 4.74
N ILE A 232 -14.88 -14.38 5.98
CA ILE A 232 -15.34 -15.10 7.17
C ILE A 232 -16.88 -15.05 7.32
N LEU A 233 -17.54 -13.98 6.88
CA LEU A 233 -18.99 -13.78 6.94
C LEU A 233 -19.70 -14.28 5.70
#